data_91292ddc28825c5e3842d99c4d216ae4
#
_entry.id   91292ddc28825c5e3842d99c4d216ae4
#
_cell.length_a   1.000
_cell.length_b   1.000
_cell.length_c   1.000
_cell.angle_alpha   90.00
_cell.angle_beta   90.00
_cell.angle_gamma   90.00
#
_symmetry.space_group_name_H-M   'P 1'
#
loop_
_entity.id
_entity.type
_entity.pdbx_description
1 polymer ?
#
loop_
_entity_poly.entity_id
_entity_poly.type
_entity_poly.pdbx_seq_one_letter_code
_entity_poly.pdbx_strand_id
1 'polypeptide(L)'
;MPFEILHFRGSDEIIKDKNLERDIKSTLAYVDDALYGSIYRGELLRQALDEMDWRDNGDGELKILDGRRYMYKGVKRGVAIEGNFSVYEYILEGLFRLQVGFDKGRIETGILMLTSMRSEKSSLGTSRDLAIVEVEQLYPTISMQVSIALFALGPPIISNGTEDGGD
;
A
#
# COMPACT_ATOMS: atom_id res chain seq x y z
N MET A 1 -8.43 13.95 7.58
CA MET A 1 -8.25 12.53 7.36
C MET A 1 -6.80 12.16 7.53
N PRO A 2 -6.52 11.13 8.26
CA PRO A 2 -5.14 10.68 8.43
C PRO A 2 -4.56 10.08 7.16
N PHE A 3 -5.38 9.75 6.19
CA PHE A 3 -4.92 9.29 4.90
C PHE A 3 -5.89 9.73 3.82
N GLU A 4 -5.42 9.72 2.60
CA GLU A 4 -6.21 10.10 1.44
C GLU A 4 -6.12 8.98 0.42
N ILE A 5 -7.20 8.66 -0.26
CA ILE A 5 -7.20 7.63 -1.29
C ILE A 5 -7.46 8.29 -2.64
N LEU A 6 -6.59 7.99 -3.60
CA LEU A 6 -6.73 8.44 -4.98
C LEU A 6 -7.06 7.23 -5.84
N HIS A 7 -8.14 7.31 -6.60
CA HIS A 7 -8.55 6.20 -7.45
C HIS A 7 -8.23 6.51 -8.90
N PHE A 8 -7.65 5.54 -9.61
CA PHE A 8 -7.27 5.69 -11.01
C PHE A 8 -7.98 4.65 -11.87
N ARG A 9 -8.46 5.10 -12.99
CA ARG A 9 -9.02 4.23 -14.03
C ARG A 9 -10.21 3.38 -13.56
N GLY A 10 -10.97 3.91 -12.63
CA GLY A 10 -12.17 3.21 -12.17
C GLY A 10 -11.93 2.14 -11.12
N SER A 11 -10.79 2.18 -10.42
CA SER A 11 -10.53 1.21 -9.36
C SER A 11 -11.58 1.25 -8.26
N ASP A 12 -12.14 2.43 -7.98
CA ASP A 12 -13.17 2.57 -6.97
C ASP A 12 -14.44 1.79 -7.33
N GLU A 13 -14.75 1.69 -8.63
CA GLU A 13 -15.91 0.92 -9.06
C GLU A 13 -15.71 -0.57 -8.86
N ILE A 14 -14.50 -1.07 -9.11
CA ILE A 14 -14.20 -2.48 -8.87
C ILE A 14 -14.33 -2.80 -7.39
N ILE A 15 -13.79 -1.94 -6.54
CA ILE A 15 -13.86 -2.12 -5.10
C ILE A 15 -15.32 -2.12 -4.63
N LYS A 16 -16.11 -1.20 -5.17
CA LYS A 16 -17.51 -1.08 -4.82
C LYS A 16 -18.29 -2.33 -5.25
N ASP A 17 -18.04 -2.80 -6.48
CA ASP A 17 -18.71 -3.98 -6.99
C ASP A 17 -18.37 -5.23 -6.18
N LYS A 18 -17.21 -5.27 -5.57
CA LYS A 18 -16.81 -6.38 -4.71
C LYS A 18 -17.32 -6.22 -3.28
N ASN A 19 -18.01 -5.12 -3.00
CA ASN A 19 -18.55 -4.83 -1.68
C ASN A 19 -17.43 -4.72 -0.64
N LEU A 20 -16.29 -4.18 -1.03
CA LEU A 20 -15.13 -4.04 -0.17
C LEU A 20 -14.84 -2.60 0.25
N GLU A 21 -15.66 -1.65 -0.15
CA GLU A 21 -15.38 -0.25 0.13
C GLU A 21 -15.26 0.05 1.62
N ARG A 22 -16.20 -0.45 2.41
CA ARG A 22 -16.18 -0.23 3.85
C ARG A 22 -15.04 -0.99 4.52
N ASP A 23 -14.80 -2.22 4.10
CA ASP A 23 -13.72 -3.03 4.63
C ASP A 23 -12.37 -2.33 4.39
N ILE A 24 -12.15 -1.84 3.19
CA ILE A 24 -10.90 -1.18 2.85
C ILE A 24 -10.71 0.09 3.68
N LYS A 25 -11.74 0.90 3.83
CA LYS A 25 -11.63 2.11 4.65
C LYS A 25 -11.31 1.78 6.10
N SER A 26 -11.95 0.77 6.65
CA SER A 26 -11.68 0.33 8.01
C SER A 26 -10.28 -0.22 8.15
N THR A 27 -9.83 -1.00 7.18
CA THR A 27 -8.51 -1.59 7.19
C THR A 27 -7.43 -0.51 7.13
N LEU A 28 -7.59 0.45 6.22
CA LEU A 28 -6.62 1.53 6.10
C LEU A 28 -6.58 2.42 7.35
N ALA A 29 -7.73 2.64 7.96
CA ALA A 29 -7.78 3.40 9.21
C ALA A 29 -7.06 2.64 10.34
N TYR A 30 -7.21 1.33 10.38
CA TYR A 30 -6.54 0.52 11.38
C TYR A 30 -5.02 0.53 11.15
N VAL A 31 -4.60 0.45 9.89
CA VAL A 31 -3.18 0.56 9.54
C VAL A 31 -2.63 1.90 10.00
N ASP A 32 -3.36 2.98 9.74
CA ASP A 32 -2.92 4.31 10.12
C ASP A 32 -2.70 4.39 11.64
N ASP A 33 -3.65 3.90 12.41
CA ASP A 33 -3.54 3.93 13.86
C ASP A 33 -2.37 3.07 14.35
N ALA A 34 -2.16 1.92 13.75
CA ALA A 34 -1.10 1.02 14.16
C ALA A 34 0.30 1.56 13.85
N LEU A 35 0.43 2.27 12.74
CA LEU A 35 1.73 2.70 12.27
C LEU A 35 2.10 4.13 12.64
N TYR A 36 1.15 4.94 13.07
CA TYR A 36 1.40 6.34 13.35
C TYR A 36 2.49 6.49 14.43
N GLY A 37 3.53 7.24 14.10
CA GLY A 37 4.62 7.48 15.03
C GLY A 37 5.52 6.30 15.34
N SER A 38 5.35 5.17 14.64
CA SER A 38 6.14 3.97 14.92
C SER A 38 7.36 3.87 14.03
N ILE A 39 8.41 3.22 14.55
CA ILE A 39 9.59 2.88 13.75
C ILE A 39 9.51 1.46 13.21
N TYR A 40 8.59 0.63 13.70
CA TYR A 40 8.49 -0.77 13.27
C TYR A 40 7.37 -0.94 12.24
N ARG A 41 7.37 -0.08 11.25
CA ARG A 41 6.24 0.00 10.32
C ARG A 41 6.00 -1.26 9.50
N GLY A 42 7.07 -1.92 9.07
CA GLY A 42 6.89 -3.13 8.27
C GLY A 42 6.22 -4.26 9.03
N GLU A 43 6.67 -4.48 10.26
CA GLU A 43 6.10 -5.55 11.08
C GLU A 43 4.67 -5.20 11.50
N LEU A 44 4.45 -3.97 11.92
CA LEU A 44 3.12 -3.55 12.35
C LEU A 44 2.12 -3.56 11.19
N LEU A 45 2.58 -3.26 9.99
CA LEU A 45 1.73 -3.32 8.82
C LEU A 45 1.24 -4.75 8.58
N ARG A 46 2.15 -5.72 8.63
CA ARG A 46 1.76 -7.11 8.44
C ARG A 46 0.81 -7.57 9.53
N GLN A 47 1.06 -7.18 10.77
CA GLN A 47 0.17 -7.53 11.87
C GLN A 47 -1.22 -6.94 11.69
N ALA A 48 -1.29 -5.66 11.31
CA ALA A 48 -2.57 -4.99 11.11
C ALA A 48 -3.37 -5.65 10.00
N LEU A 49 -2.70 -5.96 8.89
CA LEU A 49 -3.39 -6.59 7.77
C LEU A 49 -3.83 -8.01 8.10
N ASP A 50 -3.04 -8.73 8.92
CA ASP A 50 -3.43 -10.06 9.36
C ASP A 50 -4.68 -9.98 10.25
N GLU A 51 -4.71 -9.02 11.16
CA GLU A 51 -5.85 -8.84 12.05
C GLU A 51 -7.13 -8.43 11.31
N MET A 52 -6.98 -7.79 10.18
CA MET A 52 -8.12 -7.36 9.36
C MET A 52 -8.44 -8.37 8.24
N ASP A 53 -7.89 -9.57 8.35
CA ASP A 53 -8.17 -10.70 7.45
C ASP A 53 -7.70 -10.48 6.01
N TRP A 54 -6.60 -9.79 5.84
CA TRP A 54 -6.02 -9.58 4.51
C TRP A 54 -4.82 -10.49 4.23
N ARG A 55 -4.40 -11.33 5.17
CA ARG A 55 -3.19 -12.13 4.99
C ARG A 55 -3.37 -13.64 5.09
N ASP A 56 -4.57 -14.12 4.81
CA ASP A 56 -4.79 -15.55 4.75
C ASP A 56 -4.15 -16.07 3.47
N ASN A 57 -3.07 -16.83 3.60
CA ASN A 57 -2.32 -17.32 2.46
C ASN A 57 -2.55 -18.82 2.21
N GLY A 58 -3.67 -19.33 2.66
CA GLY A 58 -3.98 -20.76 2.53
C GLY A 58 -3.92 -21.27 1.11
N ASP A 59 -4.33 -20.47 0.14
CA ASP A 59 -4.33 -20.87 -1.25
C ASP A 59 -3.23 -20.18 -2.05
N GLY A 60 -2.26 -19.58 -1.39
CA GLY A 60 -1.19 -18.89 -2.06
C GLY A 60 -1.59 -17.58 -2.70
N GLU A 61 -2.69 -16.99 -2.25
CA GLU A 61 -3.20 -15.75 -2.85
C GLU A 61 -2.25 -14.57 -2.69
N LEU A 62 -1.40 -14.57 -1.68
CA LEU A 62 -0.46 -13.47 -1.48
C LEU A 62 0.69 -13.49 -2.47
N LYS A 63 0.92 -14.61 -3.17
CA LYS A 63 2.08 -14.71 -4.05
C LYS A 63 1.92 -13.91 -5.32
N ILE A 64 2.98 -13.17 -5.67
CA ILE A 64 3.04 -12.47 -6.95
C ILE A 64 3.70 -13.39 -7.97
N LEU A 65 4.80 -14.03 -7.60
CA LEU A 65 5.52 -14.93 -8.47
C LEU A 65 5.72 -16.28 -7.78
N ASP A 66 5.62 -17.36 -8.54
CA ASP A 66 5.84 -18.69 -8.01
C ASP A 66 7.34 -18.92 -7.79
N GLY A 67 7.66 -19.68 -6.79
CA GLY A 67 9.04 -20.07 -6.52
C GLY A 67 9.91 -18.98 -5.92
N ARG A 68 9.34 -17.82 -5.63
CA ARG A 68 10.06 -16.69 -5.04
C ARG A 68 9.26 -16.14 -3.89
N ARG A 69 9.92 -15.36 -3.07
CA ARG A 69 9.25 -14.75 -1.92
C ARG A 69 8.67 -13.38 -2.26
N TYR A 70 8.20 -13.21 -3.48
CA TYR A 70 7.53 -11.99 -3.86
C TYR A 70 6.06 -12.13 -3.53
N MET A 71 5.62 -11.42 -2.51
CA MET A 71 4.25 -11.52 -2.02
C MET A 71 3.68 -10.14 -1.77
N TYR A 72 2.37 -10.02 -1.94
CA TYR A 72 1.68 -8.79 -1.54
C TYR A 72 1.59 -8.72 -0.02
N LYS A 73 1.39 -7.54 0.51
CA LYS A 73 1.18 -7.37 1.94
C LYS A 73 -0.17 -7.93 2.37
N GLY A 74 -1.15 -7.87 1.50
CA GLY A 74 -2.45 -8.47 1.76
C GLY A 74 -3.25 -8.65 0.49
N VAL A 75 -4.19 -9.57 0.48
CA VAL A 75 -5.11 -9.80 -0.64
C VAL A 75 -6.46 -10.21 -0.09
N LYS A 76 -7.52 -9.72 -0.69
CA LYS A 76 -8.87 -10.12 -0.33
C LYS A 76 -9.74 -10.01 -1.59
N ARG A 77 -10.36 -11.10 -1.99
CA ARG A 77 -11.28 -11.16 -3.15
C ARG A 77 -10.71 -10.51 -4.41
N GLY A 78 -9.45 -10.76 -4.70
CA GLY A 78 -8.85 -10.23 -5.91
C GLY A 78 -8.38 -8.78 -5.82
N VAL A 79 -8.41 -8.19 -4.62
CA VAL A 79 -7.85 -6.85 -4.39
C VAL A 79 -6.59 -7.03 -3.56
N ALA A 80 -5.46 -6.52 -4.05
CA ALA A 80 -4.20 -6.63 -3.34
C ALA A 80 -3.88 -5.31 -2.64
N ILE A 81 -3.24 -5.41 -1.48
CA ILE A 81 -2.69 -4.26 -0.79
C ILE A 81 -1.17 -4.39 -0.81
N GLU A 82 -0.49 -3.36 -1.26
CA GLU A 82 0.95 -3.31 -1.31
C GLU A 82 1.43 -2.00 -0.70
N GLY A 83 2.64 -1.99 -0.16
CA GLY A 83 3.19 -0.78 0.43
C GLY A 83 4.47 -1.06 1.17
N ASN A 84 5.30 -0.05 1.30
CA ASN A 84 6.52 -0.16 2.07
C ASN A 84 6.87 1.24 2.59
N PHE A 85 6.69 1.44 3.88
CA PHE A 85 6.89 2.75 4.50
C PHE A 85 8.34 2.99 4.93
N SER A 86 9.22 2.03 4.67
CA SER A 86 10.63 2.16 4.99
C SER A 86 11.46 2.61 3.80
N VAL A 87 10.89 2.58 2.61
CA VAL A 87 11.60 2.89 1.37
C VAL A 87 11.09 4.18 0.78
N TYR A 88 12.00 5.02 0.32
CA TYR A 88 11.63 6.24 -0.38
C TYR A 88 11.11 5.90 -1.76
N GLU A 89 10.19 6.68 -2.22
CA GLU A 89 9.76 6.59 -3.61
C GLU A 89 9.39 5.17 -4.03
N TYR A 90 8.62 4.51 -3.20
CA TYR A 90 8.20 3.14 -3.47
C TYR A 90 7.17 3.04 -4.60
N ILE A 91 6.77 4.15 -5.17
CA ILE A 91 5.64 4.16 -6.10
C ILE A 91 5.90 3.29 -7.34
N LEU A 92 7.07 3.38 -7.93
CA LEU A 92 7.37 2.60 -9.13
C LEU A 92 7.39 1.10 -8.83
N GLU A 93 8.08 0.69 -7.80
CA GLU A 93 8.15 -0.72 -7.45
C GLU A 93 6.78 -1.23 -7.03
N GLY A 94 6.05 -0.47 -6.24
CA GLY A 94 4.73 -0.87 -5.80
C GLY A 94 3.76 -1.06 -6.96
N LEU A 95 3.74 -0.13 -7.89
CA LEU A 95 2.89 -0.24 -9.07
C LEU A 95 3.30 -1.42 -9.95
N PHE A 96 4.61 -1.63 -10.11
CA PHE A 96 5.10 -2.76 -10.89
C PHE A 96 4.64 -4.08 -10.29
N ARG A 97 4.76 -4.23 -8.97
CA ARG A 97 4.35 -5.45 -8.28
C ARG A 97 2.85 -5.72 -8.47
N LEU A 98 2.04 -4.67 -8.38
CA LEU A 98 0.61 -4.82 -8.61
C LEU A 98 0.31 -5.18 -10.05
N GLN A 99 0.97 -4.54 -11.01
CA GLN A 99 0.74 -4.79 -12.42
C GLN A 99 1.11 -6.23 -12.79
N VAL A 100 2.18 -6.78 -12.23
CA VAL A 100 2.58 -8.15 -12.50
C VAL A 100 1.47 -9.13 -12.07
N GLY A 101 0.91 -8.95 -10.89
CA GLY A 101 -0.18 -9.81 -10.43
C GLY A 101 -1.43 -9.65 -11.28
N PHE A 102 -1.70 -8.42 -11.71
CA PHE A 102 -2.83 -8.15 -12.59
C PHE A 102 -2.65 -8.87 -13.94
N ASP A 103 -1.46 -8.77 -14.53
CA ASP A 103 -1.18 -9.41 -15.81
C ASP A 103 -1.25 -10.93 -15.73
N LYS A 104 -0.94 -11.49 -14.58
CA LYS A 104 -1.00 -12.93 -14.38
C LYS A 104 -2.40 -13.41 -13.97
N GLY A 105 -3.35 -12.49 -13.90
CA GLY A 105 -4.71 -12.86 -13.54
C GLY A 105 -4.92 -13.17 -12.06
N ARG A 106 -3.98 -12.79 -11.21
CA ARG A 106 -4.07 -13.07 -9.78
C ARG A 106 -4.91 -12.05 -9.01
N ILE A 107 -4.93 -10.82 -9.50
CA ILE A 107 -5.72 -9.75 -8.87
C ILE A 107 -6.45 -8.95 -9.94
N GLU A 108 -7.48 -8.25 -9.52
CA GLU A 108 -8.27 -7.42 -10.42
C GLU A 108 -7.97 -5.94 -10.21
N THR A 109 -7.59 -5.55 -9.02
CA THR A 109 -7.15 -4.19 -8.74
C THR A 109 -6.27 -4.21 -7.50
N GLY A 110 -5.65 -3.11 -7.19
CA GLY A 110 -4.77 -3.02 -6.04
C GLY A 110 -4.79 -1.67 -5.38
N ILE A 111 -4.32 -1.65 -4.15
CA ILE A 111 -4.18 -0.44 -3.35
C ILE A 111 -2.71 -0.33 -2.97
N LEU A 112 -2.08 0.74 -3.38
CA LEU A 112 -0.69 1.00 -3.03
C LEU A 112 -0.66 2.03 -1.91
N MET A 113 -0.05 1.67 -0.79
CA MET A 113 0.07 2.57 0.36
C MET A 113 1.43 3.25 0.33
N LEU A 114 1.44 4.55 0.43
CA LEU A 114 2.66 5.35 0.40
C LEU A 114 2.59 6.42 1.50
N THR A 115 3.76 6.92 1.90
CA THR A 115 3.79 8.06 2.81
C THR A 115 3.64 9.34 2.01
N SER A 116 2.80 10.25 2.47
CA SER A 116 2.62 11.54 1.83
C SER A 116 3.72 12.51 2.24
N MET A 117 4.35 12.29 3.38
CA MET A 117 5.44 13.13 3.85
C MET A 117 6.35 12.32 4.75
N ARG A 118 7.62 12.57 4.72
CA ARG A 118 8.58 11.82 5.51
C ARG A 118 9.15 12.62 6.65
N SER A 119 9.69 13.80 6.38
CA SER A 119 10.20 14.65 7.43
C SER A 119 10.27 16.08 6.90
N GLU A 120 10.46 17.02 7.78
CA GLU A 120 10.59 18.41 7.39
C GLU A 120 11.82 18.64 6.53
N LYS A 121 12.86 17.84 6.69
CA LYS A 121 14.09 18.01 5.95
C LYS A 121 14.12 17.24 4.65
N SER A 122 13.13 16.43 4.41
CA SER A 122 13.13 15.55 3.25
C SER A 122 11.80 15.65 2.54
N SER A 123 11.82 15.94 1.29
CA SER A 123 10.62 16.00 0.49
C SER A 123 10.42 14.66 -0.25
N LEU A 124 10.91 13.57 0.34
CA LEU A 124 10.90 12.30 -0.35
C LEU A 124 9.60 11.52 -0.23
N GLY A 125 8.62 12.04 0.44
CA GLY A 125 7.29 11.43 0.40
C GLY A 125 6.62 11.69 -0.94
N THR A 126 5.53 11.04 -1.19
CA THR A 126 4.79 11.19 -2.43
C THR A 126 3.61 12.14 -2.20
N SER A 127 3.63 13.27 -2.84
CA SER A 127 2.51 14.20 -2.74
C SER A 127 1.37 13.72 -3.63
N ARG A 128 0.18 14.24 -3.37
CA ARG A 128 -0.98 13.92 -4.19
C ARG A 128 -0.75 14.23 -5.66
N ASP A 129 -0.25 15.44 -5.95
CA ASP A 129 -0.05 15.86 -7.33
C ASP A 129 1.01 15.02 -8.04
N LEU A 130 2.08 14.68 -7.33
CA LEU A 130 3.14 13.87 -7.90
C LEU A 130 2.63 12.45 -8.20
N ALA A 131 1.84 11.87 -7.29
CA ALA A 131 1.27 10.55 -7.52
C ALA A 131 0.39 10.54 -8.77
N ILE A 132 -0.43 11.57 -8.94
CA ILE A 132 -1.31 11.64 -10.10
C ILE A 132 -0.48 11.71 -11.38
N VAL A 133 0.53 12.57 -11.41
CA VAL A 133 1.36 12.73 -12.59
C VAL A 133 2.11 11.44 -12.92
N GLU A 134 2.66 10.77 -11.91
CA GLU A 134 3.43 9.55 -12.16
C GLU A 134 2.56 8.41 -12.65
N VAL A 135 1.39 8.22 -12.08
CA VAL A 135 0.51 7.15 -12.54
C VAL A 135 0.10 7.38 -13.98
N GLU A 136 -0.16 8.63 -14.36
CA GLU A 136 -0.55 8.92 -15.72
C GLU A 136 0.61 8.76 -16.71
N GLN A 137 1.81 9.13 -16.31
CA GLN A 137 2.97 8.98 -17.16
C GLN A 137 3.39 7.53 -17.37
N LEU A 138 3.04 6.67 -16.45
CA LEU A 138 3.39 5.25 -16.55
C LEU A 138 2.44 4.45 -17.44
N TYR A 139 1.35 5.05 -17.88
CA TYR A 139 0.46 4.40 -18.81
C TYR A 139 1.12 4.38 -20.21
N PRO A 140 1.04 3.31 -20.99
CA PRO A 140 0.26 2.09 -20.73
C PRO A 140 1.05 0.95 -20.07
N THR A 141 2.29 1.18 -19.66
CA THR A 141 3.08 0.14 -19.00
C THR A 141 2.39 -0.31 -17.71
N ILE A 142 1.97 0.66 -16.90
CA ILE A 142 1.13 0.37 -15.75
C ILE A 142 -0.29 0.73 -16.20
N SER A 143 -1.04 -0.28 -16.60
CA SER A 143 -2.34 -0.07 -17.21
C SER A 143 -3.52 -0.44 -16.33
N MET A 144 -3.29 -1.13 -15.24
CA MET A 144 -4.36 -1.64 -14.39
C MET A 144 -5.10 -0.53 -13.66
N GLN A 145 -6.31 -0.82 -13.22
CA GLN A 145 -7.02 0.04 -12.30
C GLN A 145 -6.34 -0.08 -10.95
N VAL A 146 -6.02 1.03 -10.33
CA VAL A 146 -5.28 1.03 -9.07
C VAL A 146 -5.69 2.21 -8.21
N SER A 147 -5.62 2.04 -6.90
CA SER A 147 -5.84 3.11 -5.94
C SER A 147 -4.55 3.36 -5.17
N ILE A 148 -4.29 4.60 -4.84
CA ILE A 148 -3.13 4.94 -4.03
C ILE A 148 -3.63 5.58 -2.74
N ALA A 149 -3.17 5.06 -1.61
CA ALA A 149 -3.49 5.61 -0.30
C ALA A 149 -2.26 6.32 0.24
N LEU A 150 -2.39 7.60 0.51
CA LEU A 150 -1.30 8.43 1.00
C LEU A 150 -1.49 8.66 2.49
N PHE A 151 -0.50 8.23 3.28
CA PHE A 151 -0.57 8.28 4.72
C PHE A 151 0.38 9.32 5.29
N ALA A 152 -0.10 10.10 6.25
CA ALA A 152 0.74 11.03 6.98
C ALA A 152 1.03 10.40 8.34
N LEU A 153 2.02 9.56 8.40
CA LEU A 153 2.30 8.76 9.60
C LEU A 153 3.11 9.51 10.67
N GLY A 154 3.52 10.72 10.39
CA GLY A 154 4.30 11.49 11.31
C GLY A 154 5.72 10.98 11.47
N PRO A 155 6.56 11.72 12.17
CA PRO A 155 7.92 11.23 12.46
C PRO A 155 7.87 10.12 13.51
N PRO A 156 8.76 9.14 13.41
CA PRO A 156 8.80 8.08 14.42
C PRO A 156 9.09 8.63 15.80
N ILE A 157 8.48 8.05 16.81
CA ILE A 157 8.75 8.40 18.19
C ILE A 157 9.92 7.53 18.65
N ILE A 158 11.04 8.16 18.99
CA ILE A 158 12.22 7.43 19.39
C ILE A 158 12.51 7.71 20.84
N SER A 159 12.52 6.68 21.67
CA SER A 159 12.82 6.82 23.09
C SER A 159 14.30 6.85 23.30
N ASN A 160 14.74 7.68 24.27
CA ASN A 160 16.13 7.70 24.70
C ASN A 160 17.13 8.01 23.60
N GLY A 161 16.69 8.64 22.55
CA GLY A 161 17.56 8.99 21.46
C GLY A 161 18.09 7.78 20.69
N THR A 162 17.53 6.63 20.88
CA THR A 162 17.96 5.46 20.17
C THR A 162 17.35 5.44 18.79
N GLU A 163 18.18 5.30 17.78
CA GLU A 163 17.69 5.20 16.49
C GLU A 163 17.67 3.83 16.07
N ASP A 164 16.65 3.36 15.53
CA ASP A 164 16.58 2.07 15.14
C ASP A 164 16.16 1.98 13.80
N GLY A 165 16.67 2.07 12.89
CA GLY A 165 16.31 2.09 11.55
C GLY A 165 15.33 1.08 11.10
N GLY A 166 14.65 0.52 11.96
CA GLY A 166 13.84 -0.55 11.72
C GLY A 166 12.89 -0.43 10.68
N ASP A 167 12.46 -1.20 9.94
CA ASP A 167 11.62 -1.29 9.04
C ASP A 167 10.85 -1.89 8.68
#